data_dab1cd3c75e64ac66663a30ea5852342
#
_entry.id   dab1cd3c75e64ac66663a30ea5852342
#
_cell.length_a   1.000
_cell.length_b   1.000
_cell.length_c   1.000
_cell.angle_alpha   90.00
_cell.angle_beta   90.00
_cell.angle_gamma   90.00
#
_symmetry.space_group_name_H-M   'P 1'
#
loop_
_entity.id
_entity.type
_entity.pdbx_description
1 polymer ?
#
loop_
_entity_poly.entity_id
_entity_poly.type
_entity_poly.pdbx_seq_one_letter_code
_entity_poly.pdbx_strand_id
1 'polypeptide(L)'
;MGLGKWIAGALGWAMFGPIGGILGYYFASRVEKLAEATIVYGEDQTWNQGQRNSFLMSLLVLSASVIKADGKTTSQELATLRSFFTRNFGAQAGGEAEEIVRELLTKDYNLYEVCGQIRSCMDYSQRLQLYHYLVALGACDGLHQREVDVLETIATYIGLSKAEVDSIFAQFRPSNDSNYRILEIEPSATDEEVKKAYRKMAIK
;
A
#
# COMPACT_ATOMS: atom_id res chain seq x y z
N MET A 1 -7.24 -10.31 30.50
CA MET A 1 -7.17 -9.36 29.37
C MET A 1 -6.27 -8.21 29.79
N GLY A 2 -5.26 -8.10 29.29
CA GLY A 2 -4.09 -7.85 29.02
C GLY A 2 -3.31 -6.60 29.34
N LEU A 3 -2.72 -6.57 30.57
CA LEU A 3 -1.63 -5.64 30.91
C LEU A 3 -0.48 -5.75 29.88
N GLY A 4 -0.26 -6.96 29.32
CA GLY A 4 0.74 -7.20 28.28
C GLY A 4 0.54 -6.42 26.99
N LYS A 5 -0.68 -6.21 26.52
CA LYS A 5 -0.95 -5.42 25.32
C LYS A 5 -0.64 -3.93 25.51
N TRP A 6 -0.93 -3.39 26.70
CA TRP A 6 -0.59 -2.01 27.04
C TRP A 6 0.92 -1.80 27.17
N ILE A 7 1.61 -2.77 27.76
CA ILE A 7 3.09 -2.74 27.86
C ILE A 7 3.71 -2.85 26.47
N ALA A 8 3.24 -3.77 25.62
CA ALA A 8 3.72 -3.90 24.23
C ALA A 8 3.42 -2.68 23.38
N GLY A 9 2.25 -2.06 23.54
CA GLY A 9 1.91 -0.80 22.87
C GLY A 9 2.79 0.37 23.33
N ALA A 10 3.03 0.49 24.63
CA ALA A 10 3.89 1.54 25.19
C ALA A 10 5.35 1.37 24.79
N LEU A 11 5.87 0.14 24.83
CA LEU A 11 7.21 -0.18 24.33
C LEU A 11 7.33 0.02 22.82
N GLY A 12 6.33 -0.41 22.07
CA GLY A 12 6.25 -0.18 20.63
C GLY A 12 6.28 1.31 20.30
N TRP A 13 5.51 2.13 21.04
CA TRP A 13 5.51 3.58 20.88
C TRP A 13 6.88 4.19 21.22
N ALA A 14 7.50 3.77 22.30
CA ALA A 14 8.79 4.29 22.73
C ALA A 14 9.93 3.95 21.76
N MET A 15 9.88 2.77 21.12
CA MET A 15 10.92 2.29 20.21
C MET A 15 10.67 2.65 18.76
N PHE A 16 9.41 2.66 18.32
CA PHE A 16 9.02 2.79 16.91
C PHE A 16 7.92 3.84 16.68
N GLY A 17 7.69 4.74 17.63
CA GLY A 17 6.72 5.83 17.53
C GLY A 17 5.27 5.38 17.32
N PRO A 18 4.40 6.24 16.73
CA PRO A 18 2.98 5.93 16.53
C PRO A 18 2.71 4.60 15.82
N ILE A 19 3.48 4.27 14.80
CA ILE A 19 3.36 3.00 14.07
C ILE A 19 3.66 1.81 14.98
N GLY A 20 4.75 1.88 15.74
CA GLY A 20 5.12 0.83 16.69
C GLY A 20 4.13 0.69 17.84
N GLY A 21 3.52 1.81 18.26
CA GLY A 21 2.45 1.80 19.27
C GLY A 21 1.21 1.05 18.79
N ILE A 22 0.76 1.32 17.58
CA ILE A 22 -0.38 0.65 16.94
C ILE A 22 -0.12 -0.85 16.83
N LEU A 23 1.01 -1.22 16.25
CA LEU A 23 1.35 -2.60 15.97
C LEU A 23 1.72 -3.37 17.26
N GLY A 24 2.46 -2.77 18.17
CA GLY A 24 2.78 -3.38 19.46
C GLY A 24 1.56 -3.65 20.31
N TYR A 25 0.58 -2.73 20.33
CA TYR A 25 -0.64 -2.91 21.07
C TYR A 25 -1.55 -4.02 20.51
N TYR A 26 -1.70 -4.05 19.19
CA TYR A 26 -2.63 -4.97 18.54
C TYR A 26 -1.98 -6.30 18.13
N PHE A 27 -0.68 -6.32 17.78
CA PHE A 27 -0.07 -7.41 17.04
C PHE A 27 1.29 -7.89 17.55
N ALA A 28 1.66 -7.61 18.80
CA ALA A 28 3.00 -7.90 19.34
C ALA A 28 3.56 -9.28 18.91
N SER A 29 2.75 -10.35 19.00
CA SER A 29 3.17 -11.72 18.65
C SER A 29 3.26 -11.98 17.13
N ARG A 30 2.50 -11.25 16.30
CA ARG A 30 2.48 -11.43 14.83
C ARG A 30 3.55 -10.60 14.15
N VAL A 31 3.80 -9.41 14.65
CA VAL A 31 4.89 -8.56 14.18
C VAL A 31 6.24 -9.22 14.40
N GLU A 32 6.42 -9.91 15.54
CA GLU A 32 7.62 -10.68 15.82
C GLU A 32 7.85 -11.80 14.77
N LYS A 33 6.81 -12.56 14.43
CA LYS A 33 6.88 -13.59 13.38
C LYS A 33 7.17 -13.02 11.99
N LEU A 34 6.54 -11.87 11.64
CA LEU A 34 6.80 -11.21 10.37
C LEU A 34 8.23 -10.70 10.30
N ALA A 35 8.75 -10.13 11.39
CA ALA A 35 10.12 -9.66 11.48
C ALA A 35 11.12 -10.82 11.35
N GLU A 36 10.87 -11.97 12.01
CA GLU A 36 11.67 -13.18 11.90
C GLU A 36 11.67 -13.74 10.47
N ALA A 37 10.50 -13.82 9.83
CA ALA A 37 10.38 -14.28 8.44
C ALA A 37 11.17 -13.41 7.46
N THR A 38 11.26 -12.10 7.72
CA THR A 38 11.97 -11.15 6.88
C THR A 38 13.50 -11.21 7.03
N ILE A 39 14.00 -11.65 8.18
CA ILE A 39 15.45 -11.79 8.43
C ILE A 39 16.06 -12.85 7.50
N VAL A 40 15.32 -13.90 7.17
CA VAL A 40 15.80 -15.03 6.34
C VAL A 40 16.01 -14.62 4.88
N TYR A 41 15.33 -13.59 4.39
CA TYR A 41 15.33 -13.22 2.95
C TYR A 41 16.09 -11.94 2.59
N GLY A 42 16.76 -11.30 3.53
CA GLY A 42 17.37 -9.99 3.30
C GLY A 42 18.83 -9.91 3.76
N GLU A 43 19.73 -10.65 3.12
CA GLU A 43 21.18 -10.50 3.34
C GLU A 43 21.80 -9.29 2.61
N ASP A 44 21.04 -8.45 1.95
CA ASP A 44 21.57 -7.20 1.37
C ASP A 44 21.80 -6.15 2.46
N GLN A 45 23.06 -5.90 2.73
CA GLN A 45 23.68 -5.25 3.90
C GLN A 45 23.49 -3.73 4.02
N THR A 46 22.54 -3.11 3.32
CA THR A 46 22.43 -1.64 3.31
C THR A 46 21.48 -1.07 4.36
N TRP A 47 20.60 -1.89 4.94
CA TRP A 47 19.61 -1.45 5.91
C TRP A 47 19.89 -2.07 7.29
N ASN A 48 19.90 -1.23 8.33
CA ASN A 48 19.88 -1.77 9.69
C ASN A 48 18.50 -2.39 10.01
N GLN A 49 18.46 -3.37 10.91
CA GLN A 49 17.25 -4.12 11.26
C GLN A 49 16.09 -3.21 11.70
N GLY A 50 16.36 -2.09 12.36
CA GLY A 50 15.36 -1.12 12.79
C GLY A 50 14.71 -0.39 11.63
N GLN A 51 15.48 -0.01 10.61
CA GLN A 51 14.95 0.65 9.40
C GLN A 51 14.05 -0.29 8.58
N ARG A 52 14.46 -1.56 8.42
CA ARG A 52 13.64 -2.58 7.76
C ARG A 52 12.31 -2.79 8.46
N ASN A 53 12.33 -2.94 9.77
CA ASN A 53 11.11 -3.12 10.55
C ASN A 53 10.19 -1.91 10.42
N SER A 54 10.72 -0.69 10.50
CA SER A 54 9.96 0.54 10.30
C SER A 54 9.33 0.63 8.91
N PHE A 55 10.07 0.21 7.87
CA PHE A 55 9.56 0.16 6.49
C PHE A 55 8.42 -0.83 6.33
N LEU A 56 8.58 -2.08 6.81
CA LEU A 56 7.53 -3.11 6.79
C LEU A 56 6.27 -2.67 7.52
N MET A 57 6.43 -2.07 8.71
CA MET A 57 5.34 -1.54 9.51
C MET A 57 4.57 -0.45 8.77
N SER A 58 5.31 0.44 8.11
CA SER A 58 4.73 1.51 7.29
C SER A 58 3.94 0.97 6.11
N LEU A 59 4.48 -0.06 5.42
CA LEU A 59 3.78 -0.76 4.35
C LEU A 59 2.42 -1.30 4.82
N LEU A 60 2.37 -1.97 5.98
CA LEU A 60 1.15 -2.58 6.52
C LEU A 60 0.08 -1.52 6.87
N VAL A 61 0.47 -0.49 7.63
CA VAL A 61 -0.46 0.54 8.10
C VAL A 61 -1.00 1.37 6.93
N LEU A 62 -0.13 1.79 6.00
CA LEU A 62 -0.58 2.56 4.84
C LEU A 62 -1.36 1.71 3.83
N SER A 63 -1.01 0.42 3.65
CA SER A 63 -1.84 -0.49 2.86
C SER A 63 -3.26 -0.59 3.40
N ALA A 64 -3.42 -0.76 4.73
CA ALA A 64 -4.73 -0.77 5.35
C ALA A 64 -5.47 0.57 5.17
N SER A 65 -4.75 1.71 5.17
CA SER A 65 -5.36 3.03 4.91
C SER A 65 -5.90 3.17 3.50
N VAL A 66 -5.18 2.66 2.50
CA VAL A 66 -5.61 2.67 1.09
C VAL A 66 -6.80 1.74 0.90
N ILE A 67 -6.69 0.47 1.31
CA ILE A 67 -7.74 -0.56 1.16
C ILE A 67 -9.06 -0.15 1.82
N LYS A 68 -9.03 0.52 2.98
CA LYS A 68 -10.27 0.94 3.65
C LYS A 68 -10.88 2.24 3.12
N ALA A 69 -10.20 2.95 2.21
CA ALA A 69 -10.58 4.29 1.80
C ALA A 69 -11.98 4.39 1.18
N ASP A 70 -12.36 3.44 0.37
CA ASP A 70 -13.68 3.40 -0.29
C ASP A 70 -14.75 2.67 0.55
N GLY A 71 -14.35 2.05 1.67
CA GLY A 71 -15.21 1.27 2.57
C GLY A 71 -15.48 -0.15 2.10
N LYS A 72 -14.79 -0.62 1.07
CA LYS A 72 -14.89 -1.99 0.56
C LYS A 72 -13.49 -2.60 0.52
N THR A 73 -13.38 -3.84 0.94
CA THR A 73 -12.14 -4.61 0.84
C THR A 73 -12.31 -5.69 -0.21
N THR A 74 -11.58 -5.59 -1.30
CA THR A 74 -11.68 -6.56 -2.39
C THR A 74 -10.73 -7.74 -2.21
N SER A 75 -11.08 -8.87 -2.79
CA SER A 75 -10.19 -10.03 -2.81
C SER A 75 -8.91 -9.76 -3.61
N GLN A 76 -8.99 -8.86 -4.59
CA GLN A 76 -7.88 -8.51 -5.47
C GLN A 76 -6.85 -7.67 -4.75
N GLU A 77 -7.25 -6.69 -3.94
CA GLU A 77 -6.35 -5.91 -3.08
C GLU A 77 -5.59 -6.80 -2.10
N LEU A 78 -6.29 -7.69 -1.39
CA LEU A 78 -5.67 -8.60 -0.45
C LEU A 78 -4.74 -9.61 -1.14
N ALA A 79 -5.09 -10.10 -2.31
CA ALA A 79 -4.21 -10.96 -3.10
C ALA A 79 -2.97 -10.21 -3.59
N THR A 80 -3.12 -8.95 -4.00
CA THR A 80 -2.01 -8.08 -4.43
C THR A 80 -1.07 -7.80 -3.27
N LEU A 81 -1.60 -7.42 -2.10
CA LEU A 81 -0.85 -7.26 -0.85
C LEU A 81 -0.07 -8.54 -0.52
N ARG A 82 -0.75 -9.67 -0.44
CA ARG A 82 -0.15 -10.97 -0.14
C ARG A 82 0.95 -11.34 -1.12
N SER A 83 0.71 -11.16 -2.42
CA SER A 83 1.67 -11.45 -3.48
C SER A 83 2.92 -10.56 -3.35
N PHE A 84 2.75 -9.27 -3.06
CA PHE A 84 3.85 -8.36 -2.82
C PHE A 84 4.72 -8.80 -1.64
N PHE A 85 4.11 -9.09 -0.48
CA PHE A 85 4.85 -9.53 0.70
C PHE A 85 5.49 -10.91 0.50
N THR A 86 4.81 -11.85 -0.15
CA THR A 86 5.38 -13.16 -0.50
C THR A 86 6.62 -13.03 -1.38
N ARG A 87 6.56 -12.18 -2.41
CA ARG A 87 7.64 -12.00 -3.37
C ARG A 87 8.88 -11.32 -2.78
N ASN A 88 8.64 -10.32 -1.92
CA ASN A 88 9.73 -9.48 -1.40
C ASN A 88 10.26 -9.96 -0.05
N PHE A 89 9.46 -10.73 0.73
CA PHE A 89 9.78 -11.08 2.11
C PHE A 89 9.54 -12.57 2.44
N GLY A 90 9.18 -13.39 1.43
CA GLY A 90 8.99 -14.82 1.57
C GLY A 90 7.53 -15.25 1.78
N ALA A 91 7.27 -16.54 1.55
CA ALA A 91 5.91 -17.11 1.51
C ALA A 91 5.13 -16.91 2.83
N GLN A 92 5.79 -17.03 3.97
CA GLN A 92 5.17 -16.84 5.27
C GLN A 92 4.78 -15.39 5.53
N ALA A 93 5.61 -14.43 5.08
CA ALA A 93 5.36 -13.01 5.25
C ALA A 93 4.07 -12.54 4.55
N GLY A 94 3.71 -13.15 3.42
CA GLY A 94 2.47 -12.82 2.71
C GLY A 94 1.21 -13.14 3.52
N GLY A 95 1.17 -14.29 4.18
CA GLY A 95 0.04 -14.67 5.03
C GLY A 95 -0.08 -13.80 6.29
N GLU A 96 1.03 -13.58 6.99
CA GLU A 96 1.06 -12.74 8.19
C GLU A 96 0.69 -11.27 7.88
N ALA A 97 1.19 -10.73 6.75
CA ALA A 97 0.86 -9.38 6.31
C ALA A 97 -0.64 -9.21 6.04
N GLU A 98 -1.26 -10.17 5.33
CA GLU A 98 -2.70 -10.15 5.06
C GLU A 98 -3.53 -10.18 6.36
N GLU A 99 -3.17 -11.05 7.31
CA GLU A 99 -3.86 -11.13 8.60
C GLU A 99 -3.74 -9.81 9.39
N ILE A 100 -2.53 -9.22 9.46
CA ILE A 100 -2.32 -7.94 10.13
C ILE A 100 -3.14 -6.83 9.49
N VAL A 101 -3.14 -6.74 8.15
CA VAL A 101 -3.92 -5.72 7.44
C VAL A 101 -5.41 -5.91 7.66
N ARG A 102 -5.95 -7.13 7.61
CA ARG A 102 -7.37 -7.40 7.92
C ARG A 102 -7.78 -6.89 9.30
N GLU A 103 -6.93 -7.03 10.30
CA GLU A 103 -7.21 -6.47 11.63
C GLU A 103 -7.07 -4.93 11.65
N LEU A 104 -6.07 -4.35 10.95
CA LEU A 104 -5.90 -2.90 10.84
C LEU A 104 -7.08 -2.21 10.15
N LEU A 105 -7.78 -2.87 9.22
CA LEU A 105 -8.97 -2.35 8.58
C LEU A 105 -10.09 -2.00 9.58
N THR A 106 -10.13 -2.68 10.73
CA THR A 106 -11.14 -2.46 11.79
C THR A 106 -10.72 -1.39 12.81
N LYS A 107 -9.53 -0.80 12.66
CA LYS A 107 -8.96 0.13 13.64
C LYS A 107 -8.92 1.55 13.08
N ASP A 108 -9.03 2.50 14.00
CA ASP A 108 -8.80 3.90 13.71
C ASP A 108 -7.42 4.30 14.22
N TYR A 109 -6.68 5.03 13.38
CA TYR A 109 -5.37 5.57 13.68
C TYR A 109 -5.17 6.89 12.95
N ASN A 110 -4.29 7.73 13.52
CA ASN A 110 -4.01 9.04 12.97
C ASN A 110 -3.01 8.94 11.80
N LEU A 111 -3.52 9.05 10.57
CA LEU A 111 -2.70 8.97 9.36
C LEU A 111 -1.60 10.04 9.31
N TYR A 112 -1.87 11.24 9.84
CA TYR A 112 -0.89 12.32 9.90
C TYR A 112 0.33 11.95 10.76
N GLU A 113 0.10 11.36 11.94
CA GLU A 113 1.18 10.92 12.84
C GLU A 113 1.99 9.78 12.22
N VAL A 114 1.32 8.82 11.58
CA VAL A 114 1.96 7.71 10.86
C VAL A 114 2.86 8.25 9.74
N CYS A 115 2.34 9.12 8.89
CA CYS A 115 3.09 9.73 7.79
C CYS A 115 4.23 10.64 8.29
N GLY A 116 4.02 11.36 9.38
CA GLY A 116 5.05 12.16 10.05
C GLY A 116 6.24 11.31 10.53
N GLN A 117 5.96 10.15 11.10
CA GLN A 117 6.99 9.19 11.48
C GLN A 117 7.74 8.65 10.25
N ILE A 118 7.03 8.25 9.19
CA ILE A 118 7.62 7.79 7.93
C ILE A 118 8.57 8.85 7.38
N ARG A 119 8.14 10.10 7.35
CA ARG A 119 8.94 11.23 6.87
C ARG A 119 10.22 11.44 7.69
N SER A 120 10.20 11.18 8.99
CA SER A 120 11.36 11.34 9.89
C SER A 120 12.33 10.15 9.84
N CYS A 121 11.85 8.93 9.54
CA CYS A 121 12.64 7.69 9.61
C CYS A 121 13.13 7.19 8.26
N MET A 122 12.52 7.66 7.16
CA MET A 122 12.83 7.20 5.80
C MET A 122 13.43 8.31 4.95
N ASP A 123 14.42 7.97 4.14
CA ASP A 123 14.91 8.86 3.11
C ASP A 123 13.89 9.06 1.97
N TYR A 124 14.17 10.00 1.08
CA TYR A 124 13.25 10.36 0.01
C TYR A 124 12.97 9.20 -0.95
N SER A 125 14.00 8.44 -1.29
CA SER A 125 13.90 7.30 -2.22
C SER A 125 13.03 6.18 -1.65
N GLN A 126 13.20 5.88 -0.35
CA GLN A 126 12.38 4.91 0.38
C GLN A 126 10.91 5.30 0.41
N ARG A 127 10.62 6.60 0.65
CA ARG A 127 9.25 7.13 0.64
C ARG A 127 8.62 7.05 -0.75
N LEU A 128 9.40 7.29 -1.79
CA LEU A 128 8.95 7.18 -3.18
C LEU A 128 8.61 5.73 -3.55
N GLN A 129 9.47 4.77 -3.17
CA GLN A 129 9.21 3.34 -3.38
C GLN A 129 7.96 2.85 -2.62
N LEU A 130 7.82 3.26 -1.37
CA LEU A 130 6.63 2.99 -0.56
C LEU A 130 5.38 3.52 -1.26
N TYR A 131 5.41 4.76 -1.73
CA TYR A 131 4.29 5.40 -2.40
C TYR A 131 3.93 4.71 -3.73
N HIS A 132 4.93 4.36 -4.53
CA HIS A 132 4.71 3.61 -5.77
C HIS A 132 3.99 2.27 -5.53
N TYR A 133 4.39 1.55 -4.47
CA TYR A 133 3.68 0.34 -4.06
C TYR A 133 2.22 0.61 -3.67
N LEU A 134 1.95 1.67 -2.90
CA LEU A 134 0.59 2.01 -2.46
C LEU A 134 -0.33 2.36 -3.64
N VAL A 135 0.18 3.10 -4.65
CA VAL A 135 -0.55 3.38 -5.88
C VAL A 135 -0.81 2.10 -6.67
N ALA A 136 0.18 1.20 -6.77
CA ALA A 136 0.00 -0.11 -7.41
C ALA A 136 -1.04 -0.98 -6.70
N LEU A 137 -1.11 -0.90 -5.37
CA LEU A 137 -2.11 -1.60 -4.56
C LEU A 137 -3.52 -1.06 -4.84
N GLY A 138 -3.74 0.26 -4.76
CA GLY A 138 -5.04 0.86 -5.04
C GLY A 138 -5.47 0.74 -6.51
N ALA A 139 -4.51 0.62 -7.44
CA ALA A 139 -4.82 0.47 -8.86
C ALA A 139 -5.14 -0.96 -9.30
N CYS A 140 -5.02 -1.95 -8.43
CA CYS A 140 -5.09 -3.36 -8.83
C CYS A 140 -6.48 -3.81 -9.35
N ASP A 141 -7.54 -3.18 -8.90
CA ASP A 141 -8.93 -3.40 -9.35
C ASP A 141 -9.59 -2.13 -9.92
N GLY A 142 -8.77 -1.09 -10.12
CA GLY A 142 -9.15 0.22 -10.65
C GLY A 142 -9.17 1.29 -9.56
N LEU A 143 -8.45 2.38 -9.77
CA LEU A 143 -8.35 3.50 -8.82
C LEU A 143 -9.71 4.18 -8.61
N HIS A 144 -10.27 4.04 -7.42
CA HIS A 144 -11.46 4.75 -7.01
C HIS A 144 -11.11 6.14 -6.48
N GLN A 145 -12.00 7.11 -6.61
CA GLN A 145 -11.70 8.49 -6.21
C GLN A 145 -11.28 8.62 -4.75
N ARG A 146 -11.91 7.88 -3.84
CA ARG A 146 -11.57 7.91 -2.40
C ARG A 146 -10.17 7.38 -2.11
N GLU A 147 -9.71 6.38 -2.86
CA GLU A 147 -8.33 5.88 -2.77
C GLU A 147 -7.34 6.92 -3.29
N VAL A 148 -7.67 7.58 -4.40
CA VAL A 148 -6.86 8.71 -4.93
C VAL A 148 -6.74 9.80 -3.88
N ASP A 149 -7.83 10.20 -3.22
CA ASP A 149 -7.83 11.24 -2.19
C ASP A 149 -6.93 10.85 -0.98
N VAL A 150 -6.99 9.59 -0.55
CA VAL A 150 -6.11 9.08 0.52
C VAL A 150 -4.66 9.01 0.07
N LEU A 151 -4.38 8.55 -1.15
CA LEU A 151 -3.04 8.50 -1.71
C LEU A 151 -2.43 9.90 -1.85
N GLU A 152 -3.16 10.89 -2.33
CA GLU A 152 -2.71 12.29 -2.39
C GLU A 152 -2.42 12.88 -1.01
N THR A 153 -3.26 12.53 -0.01
CA THR A 153 -3.05 12.90 1.38
C THR A 153 -1.76 12.29 1.94
N ILE A 154 -1.55 10.99 1.71
CA ILE A 154 -0.32 10.29 2.11
C ILE A 154 0.90 10.95 1.45
N ALA A 155 0.87 11.19 0.12
CA ALA A 155 1.97 11.83 -0.61
C ALA A 155 2.36 13.18 -0.01
N THR A 156 1.37 14.00 0.32
CA THR A 156 1.56 15.31 0.95
C THR A 156 2.24 15.18 2.31
N TYR A 157 1.74 14.28 3.16
CA TYR A 157 2.25 14.11 4.52
C TYR A 157 3.64 13.49 4.57
N ILE A 158 3.95 12.54 3.68
CA ILE A 158 5.30 11.98 3.58
C ILE A 158 6.25 12.87 2.79
N GLY A 159 5.77 13.99 2.22
CA GLY A 159 6.57 15.05 1.59
C GLY A 159 7.12 14.67 0.22
N LEU A 160 6.29 14.07 -0.64
CA LEU A 160 6.62 13.84 -2.06
C LEU A 160 6.28 15.07 -2.90
N SER A 161 7.00 15.26 -3.99
CA SER A 161 6.69 16.32 -4.95
C SER A 161 5.48 15.97 -5.81
N LYS A 162 4.69 16.98 -6.18
CA LYS A 162 3.51 16.79 -7.03
C LYS A 162 3.90 16.17 -8.38
N ALA A 163 5.02 16.55 -8.96
CA ALA A 163 5.47 16.03 -10.25
C ALA A 163 5.73 14.52 -10.22
N GLU A 164 6.31 14.01 -9.12
CA GLU A 164 6.55 12.55 -8.94
C GLU A 164 5.25 11.81 -8.69
N VAL A 165 4.36 12.38 -7.88
CA VAL A 165 3.02 11.84 -7.63
C VAL A 165 2.25 11.69 -8.94
N ASP A 166 2.18 12.76 -9.75
CA ASP A 166 1.51 12.75 -11.05
C ASP A 166 2.15 11.73 -12.02
N SER A 167 3.49 11.62 -12.00
CA SER A 167 4.24 10.64 -12.81
C SER A 167 3.92 9.20 -12.42
N ILE A 168 3.80 8.92 -11.11
CA ILE A 168 3.44 7.59 -10.63
C ILE A 168 1.99 7.27 -11.02
N PHE A 169 1.04 8.16 -10.77
CA PHE A 169 -0.35 7.94 -11.18
C PHE A 169 -0.51 7.72 -12.69
N ALA A 170 0.28 8.41 -13.51
CA ALA A 170 0.24 8.23 -14.97
C ALA A 170 0.60 6.81 -15.42
N GLN A 171 1.40 6.07 -14.64
CA GLN A 171 1.77 4.69 -14.94
C GLN A 171 0.62 3.70 -14.71
N PHE A 172 -0.30 4.05 -13.80
CA PHE A 172 -1.42 3.17 -13.40
C PHE A 172 -2.78 3.61 -13.97
N ARG A 173 -2.85 4.81 -14.55
CA ARG A 173 -4.03 5.18 -15.31
C ARG A 173 -4.07 4.36 -16.60
N PRO A 174 -5.18 3.67 -16.91
CA PRO A 174 -5.32 3.06 -18.21
C PRO A 174 -5.10 4.17 -19.24
N SER A 175 -4.11 4.02 -20.11
CA SER A 175 -3.96 4.93 -21.22
C SER A 175 -5.24 4.80 -22.03
N ASN A 176 -5.96 5.91 -22.24
CA ASN A 176 -7.13 5.91 -23.13
C ASN A 176 -6.75 5.25 -24.47
N ASP A 177 -5.50 5.42 -24.92
CA ASP A 177 -4.95 4.77 -26.11
C ASP A 177 -5.07 3.24 -26.10
N SER A 178 -4.96 2.57 -24.93
CA SER A 178 -5.10 1.11 -24.89
C SER A 178 -6.51 0.65 -25.21
N ASN A 179 -7.53 1.38 -24.78
CA ASN A 179 -8.94 1.06 -25.03
C ASN A 179 -9.30 1.34 -26.51
N TYR A 180 -8.78 2.42 -27.07
CA TYR A 180 -8.95 2.71 -28.51
C TYR A 180 -8.22 1.70 -29.40
N ARG A 181 -7.03 1.24 -29.00
CA ARG A 181 -6.29 0.16 -29.70
C ARG A 181 -7.01 -1.18 -29.64
N ILE A 182 -7.60 -1.54 -28.48
CA ILE A 182 -8.42 -2.76 -28.36
C ILE A 182 -9.61 -2.69 -29.32
N LEU A 183 -10.24 -1.51 -29.46
CA LEU A 183 -11.37 -1.30 -30.37
C LEU A 183 -10.94 -1.11 -31.83
N GLU A 184 -9.61 -1.14 -32.12
CA GLU A 184 -9.04 -0.91 -33.45
C GLU A 184 -9.45 0.46 -34.06
N ILE A 185 -9.51 1.51 -33.21
CA ILE A 185 -9.87 2.88 -33.62
C ILE A 185 -8.85 3.90 -33.08
N GLU A 186 -8.82 5.08 -33.66
CA GLU A 186 -7.95 6.18 -33.21
C GLU A 186 -8.49 6.84 -31.93
N PRO A 187 -7.61 7.40 -31.06
CA PRO A 187 -8.04 8.12 -29.85
C PRO A 187 -8.90 9.34 -30.13
N SER A 188 -8.88 9.85 -31.35
CA SER A 188 -9.71 10.97 -31.85
C SER A 188 -11.10 10.54 -32.32
N ALA A 189 -11.44 9.25 -32.24
CA ALA A 189 -12.72 8.72 -32.71
C ALA A 189 -13.90 9.33 -31.95
N THR A 190 -14.98 9.60 -32.67
CA THR A 190 -16.25 10.10 -32.12
C THR A 190 -16.95 9.04 -31.29
N ASP A 191 -17.87 9.45 -30.40
CA ASP A 191 -18.70 8.53 -29.60
C ASP A 191 -19.48 7.51 -30.44
N GLU A 192 -19.86 7.90 -31.66
CA GLU A 192 -20.56 7.01 -32.59
C GLU A 192 -19.63 5.94 -33.16
N GLU A 193 -18.40 6.29 -33.50
CA GLU A 193 -17.37 5.35 -33.96
C GLU A 193 -16.98 4.38 -32.86
N VAL A 194 -16.83 4.86 -31.60
CA VAL A 194 -16.58 4.01 -30.43
C VAL A 194 -17.71 2.99 -30.26
N LYS A 195 -18.98 3.43 -30.29
CA LYS A 195 -20.14 2.53 -30.18
C LYS A 195 -20.21 1.50 -31.31
N LYS A 196 -19.85 1.90 -32.53
CA LYS A 196 -19.81 0.99 -33.69
C LYS A 196 -18.70 -0.04 -33.56
N ALA A 197 -17.52 0.38 -33.16
CA ALA A 197 -16.36 -0.49 -32.95
C ALA A 197 -16.65 -1.50 -31.81
N TYR A 198 -17.20 -1.06 -30.68
CA TYR A 198 -17.59 -1.92 -29.56
C TYR A 198 -18.59 -3.00 -30.00
N ARG A 199 -19.64 -2.63 -30.74
CA ARG A 199 -20.61 -3.60 -31.25
C ARG A 199 -19.97 -4.63 -32.20
N LYS A 200 -19.02 -4.19 -33.05
CA LYS A 200 -18.30 -5.07 -33.99
C LYS A 200 -17.43 -6.07 -33.25
N MET A 201 -16.77 -5.64 -32.15
CA MET A 201 -15.93 -6.53 -31.33
C MET A 201 -16.73 -7.50 -30.45
N ALA A 202 -17.90 -7.08 -29.96
CA ALA A 202 -18.78 -7.91 -29.14
C ALA A 202 -19.46 -9.10 -29.91
N ILE A 203 -19.39 -9.09 -31.26
CA ILE A 203 -19.98 -10.13 -32.13
C ILE A 203 -18.89 -11.12 -32.63
N LYS A 204 -17.61 -10.86 -32.42
CA LYS A 204 -16.48 -11.77 -32.67
C LYS A 204 -16.27 -12.74 -31.51
#